data_6259995d8364a2ad96f7f53f7164a67b
#
_entry.id   6259995d8364a2ad96f7f53f7164a67b
#
_cell.length_a   1.000
_cell.length_b   1.000
_cell.length_c   1.000
_cell.angle_alpha   90.00
_cell.angle_beta   90.00
_cell.angle_gamma   90.00
#
_symmetry.space_group_name_H-M   'P 1'
#
loop_
_entity.id
_entity.type
_entity.pdbx_description
1 polymer ?
#
loop_
_entity_poly.entity_id
_entity_poly.type
_entity_poly.pdbx_seq_one_letter_code
_entity_poly.pdbx_strand_id
1 'polypeptide(L)'
;MAAAAQNDGGSLSVHEVLCRWAPAYLAQFGAAMPSRQREVLQAILTCRTPARGGALHYCPNCDHRQFSYHSCNDRHCPQCGGQEAQQWLDENAPLLLPVNYFLVTFTVPEGLRRWIRSHPRLGYDLLLAASSQALQDLAQNPKRLGATLGLLGVLHTWTRTLEYHPHVHYLVPGGGLSRDQRQWIASRPRFLLPVKALSDRCRTLFHEALQKQMPAALADLPPKVWQQRWVVHSAATGSGQNALRYLSRYVFKTATGNRQLQLLPDGRLRWPFRHSGTGTWQHIDLQPFEFLRRFLQHVLPSGFHRVRRFGWLHPGGRAKFKRVRALLKIPPLLSAAEQAAWQPPGQSPGTSPAPTPQPNALPAVALRCPHCGHTLVLVSQWRPGQNWRALMPDPALGVLRTTGPP
;
A
#
# COMPACT_ATOMS: atom_id res chain seq x y z
N MET A 1 -15.72 -29.88 -26.14
CA MET A 1 -14.33 -29.81 -26.67
C MET A 1 -13.88 -28.36 -26.61
N ALA A 2 -13.12 -27.97 -25.61
CA ALA A 2 -12.59 -26.62 -25.49
C ALA A 2 -11.34 -26.55 -26.38
N ALA A 3 -11.32 -25.64 -27.35
CA ALA A 3 -10.19 -25.38 -28.21
C ALA A 3 -8.97 -24.99 -27.37
N ALA A 4 -7.92 -25.77 -27.45
CA ALA A 4 -6.61 -25.44 -26.94
C ALA A 4 -6.09 -24.24 -27.75
N ALA A 5 -6.17 -23.03 -27.18
CA ALA A 5 -5.52 -21.87 -27.72
C ALA A 5 -4.00 -22.14 -27.73
N GLN A 6 -3.39 -22.12 -28.91
CA GLN A 6 -1.94 -22.17 -29.08
C GLN A 6 -1.30 -21.05 -28.24
N ASN A 7 -0.52 -21.44 -27.24
CA ASN A 7 0.22 -20.53 -26.38
C ASN A 7 1.53 -20.15 -27.08
N ASP A 8 1.50 -19.12 -27.89
CA ASP A 8 2.72 -18.41 -28.24
C ASP A 8 3.23 -17.73 -26.97
N GLY A 9 4.43 -18.11 -26.51
CA GLY A 9 5.03 -17.66 -25.26
C GLY A 9 5.11 -16.14 -25.15
N GLY A 10 4.03 -15.52 -24.65
CA GLY A 10 3.84 -14.08 -24.58
C GLY A 10 4.12 -13.52 -23.17
N SER A 11 4.29 -12.22 -23.08
CA SER A 11 4.37 -11.49 -21.81
C SER A 11 2.97 -11.03 -21.38
N LEU A 12 2.57 -11.34 -20.16
CA LEU A 12 1.27 -10.94 -19.58
C LEU A 12 1.51 -10.11 -18.33
N SER A 13 0.79 -9.00 -18.17
CA SER A 13 0.75 -8.28 -16.91
C SER A 13 0.02 -9.10 -15.83
N VAL A 14 0.27 -8.80 -14.56
CA VAL A 14 -0.45 -9.44 -13.44
C VAL A 14 -1.97 -9.27 -13.60
N HIS A 15 -2.42 -8.11 -14.08
CA HIS A 15 -3.84 -7.88 -14.33
C HIS A 15 -4.40 -8.81 -15.42
N GLU A 16 -3.72 -8.96 -16.55
CA GLU A 16 -4.12 -9.86 -17.63
C GLU A 16 -4.16 -11.32 -17.17
N VAL A 17 -3.17 -11.74 -16.38
CA VAL A 17 -3.18 -13.07 -15.75
C VAL A 17 -4.43 -13.26 -14.89
N LEU A 18 -4.75 -12.28 -14.03
CA LEU A 18 -5.96 -12.36 -13.20
C LEU A 18 -7.22 -12.39 -14.07
N CYS A 19 -7.34 -11.53 -15.08
CA CYS A 19 -8.49 -11.51 -15.98
C CYS A 19 -8.66 -12.82 -16.76
N ARG A 20 -7.56 -13.43 -17.22
CA ARG A 20 -7.59 -14.65 -18.03
C ARG A 20 -8.04 -15.88 -17.23
N TRP A 21 -7.57 -16.04 -15.98
CA TRP A 21 -7.81 -17.27 -15.22
C TRP A 21 -8.79 -17.12 -14.06
N ALA A 22 -9.11 -15.90 -13.58
CA ALA A 22 -10.06 -15.73 -12.48
C ALA A 22 -11.47 -16.28 -12.75
N PRO A 23 -12.06 -16.20 -13.96
CA PRO A 23 -13.37 -16.79 -14.19
C PRO A 23 -13.38 -18.31 -13.94
N ALA A 24 -12.42 -19.05 -14.49
CA ALA A 24 -12.31 -20.50 -14.26
C ALA A 24 -11.94 -20.83 -12.79
N TYR A 25 -11.09 -20.01 -12.16
CA TYR A 25 -10.77 -20.17 -10.75
C TYR A 25 -11.99 -19.97 -9.84
N LEU A 26 -12.83 -18.96 -10.14
CA LEU A 26 -14.05 -18.71 -9.40
C LEU A 26 -15.10 -19.82 -9.62
N ALA A 27 -15.20 -20.37 -10.82
CA ALA A 27 -16.09 -21.49 -11.10
C ALA A 27 -15.71 -22.74 -10.28
N GLN A 28 -14.41 -23.00 -10.11
CA GLN A 28 -13.90 -24.16 -9.38
C GLN A 28 -13.88 -23.98 -7.87
N PHE A 29 -13.44 -22.80 -7.38
CA PHE A 29 -13.15 -22.58 -5.95
C PHE A 29 -14.04 -21.52 -5.29
N GLY A 30 -14.84 -20.80 -6.07
CA GLY A 30 -15.56 -19.61 -5.61
C GLY A 30 -16.51 -19.86 -4.44
N ALA A 31 -17.16 -21.03 -4.39
CA ALA A 31 -18.07 -21.39 -3.29
C ALA A 31 -17.35 -21.48 -1.93
N ALA A 32 -16.12 -22.00 -1.91
CA ALA A 32 -15.30 -22.14 -0.69
C ALA A 32 -14.44 -20.91 -0.36
N MET A 33 -14.42 -19.90 -1.25
CA MET A 33 -13.60 -18.71 -1.03
C MET A 33 -14.23 -17.74 -0.02
N PRO A 34 -13.40 -17.05 0.80
CA PRO A 34 -13.87 -15.92 1.59
C PRO A 34 -14.51 -14.83 0.70
N SER A 35 -15.63 -14.24 1.17
CA SER A 35 -16.36 -13.20 0.41
C SER A 35 -15.44 -12.07 -0.05
N ARG A 36 -14.56 -11.61 0.84
CA ARG A 36 -13.63 -10.52 0.51
C ARG A 36 -12.68 -10.85 -0.64
N GLN A 37 -12.23 -12.09 -0.80
CA GLN A 37 -11.40 -12.49 -1.93
C GLN A 37 -12.19 -12.49 -3.24
N ARG A 38 -13.47 -12.93 -3.22
CA ARG A 38 -14.38 -12.85 -4.39
C ARG A 38 -14.62 -11.41 -4.80
N GLU A 39 -14.93 -10.52 -3.84
CA GLU A 39 -15.12 -9.09 -4.07
C GLU A 39 -13.89 -8.45 -4.74
N VAL A 40 -12.68 -8.77 -4.25
CA VAL A 40 -11.44 -8.26 -4.82
C VAL A 40 -11.23 -8.75 -6.25
N LEU A 41 -11.46 -10.04 -6.54
CA LEU A 41 -11.37 -10.54 -7.91
C LEU A 41 -12.39 -9.84 -8.81
N GLN A 42 -13.64 -9.71 -8.38
CA GLN A 42 -14.67 -9.01 -9.16
C GLN A 42 -14.30 -7.54 -9.40
N ALA A 43 -13.74 -6.87 -8.40
CA ALA A 43 -13.25 -5.50 -8.57
C ALA A 43 -12.12 -5.41 -9.61
N ILE A 44 -11.19 -6.36 -9.61
CA ILE A 44 -10.08 -6.41 -10.58
C ILE A 44 -10.60 -6.72 -11.99
N LEU A 45 -11.49 -7.70 -12.15
CA LEU A 45 -12.08 -8.08 -13.44
C LEU A 45 -12.86 -6.95 -14.11
N THR A 46 -13.49 -6.10 -13.31
CA THR A 46 -14.26 -4.95 -13.81
C THR A 46 -13.46 -3.64 -13.84
N CYS A 47 -12.21 -3.65 -13.37
CA CYS A 47 -11.38 -2.45 -13.31
C CYS A 47 -11.08 -1.88 -14.68
N ARG A 48 -11.38 -0.58 -14.87
CA ARG A 48 -11.21 0.14 -16.14
C ARG A 48 -11.97 -0.53 -17.31
N THR A 49 -13.16 -1.01 -17.03
CA THR A 49 -14.11 -1.51 -18.02
C THR A 49 -15.39 -0.67 -18.00
N PRO A 50 -16.24 -0.74 -19.04
CA PRO A 50 -17.53 -0.05 -19.08
C PRO A 50 -18.41 -0.31 -17.85
N ALA A 51 -18.30 -1.49 -17.24
CA ALA A 51 -19.07 -1.88 -16.05
C ALA A 51 -18.77 -0.99 -14.81
N ARG A 52 -17.63 -0.29 -14.79
CA ARG A 52 -17.25 0.65 -13.71
C ARG A 52 -17.69 2.09 -13.96
N GLY A 53 -18.38 2.34 -15.06
CA GLY A 53 -18.65 3.69 -15.50
C GLY A 53 -17.47 4.31 -16.23
N GLY A 54 -17.65 5.50 -16.77
CA GLY A 54 -16.61 6.17 -17.53
C GLY A 54 -17.11 7.42 -18.22
N ALA A 55 -16.30 7.91 -19.16
CA ALA A 55 -16.58 9.08 -19.97
C ALA A 55 -16.17 8.83 -21.42
N LEU A 56 -16.93 9.40 -22.33
CA LEU A 56 -16.59 9.53 -23.74
C LEU A 56 -16.13 10.96 -24.01
N HIS A 57 -14.96 11.08 -24.58
CA HIS A 57 -14.40 12.32 -25.05
C HIS A 57 -14.32 12.29 -26.59
N TYR A 58 -14.45 13.45 -27.21
CA TYR A 58 -14.41 13.65 -28.65
C TYR A 58 -13.39 14.73 -29.01
N CYS A 59 -12.70 14.55 -30.11
CA CYS A 59 -11.80 15.56 -30.66
C CYS A 59 -12.47 16.29 -31.83
N PRO A 60 -12.80 17.59 -31.70
CA PRO A 60 -13.44 18.32 -32.77
C PRO A 60 -12.54 18.58 -34.00
N ASN A 61 -11.23 18.35 -33.84
CA ASN A 61 -10.26 18.62 -34.94
C ASN A 61 -10.02 17.38 -35.83
N CYS A 62 -10.13 16.15 -35.29
CA CYS A 62 -9.83 14.92 -36.06
C CYS A 62 -10.83 13.79 -35.82
N ASP A 63 -11.99 14.07 -35.29
CA ASP A 63 -13.09 13.13 -35.02
C ASP A 63 -12.73 11.93 -34.14
N HIS A 64 -11.54 11.96 -33.50
CA HIS A 64 -11.12 10.89 -32.62
C HIS A 64 -12.03 10.79 -31.37
N ARG A 65 -12.50 9.58 -31.07
CA ARG A 65 -13.30 9.27 -29.88
C ARG A 65 -12.45 8.51 -28.88
N GLN A 66 -12.36 9.00 -27.64
CA GLN A 66 -11.59 8.40 -26.57
C GLN A 66 -12.49 8.05 -25.40
N PHE A 67 -12.50 6.74 -25.06
CA PHE A 67 -13.16 6.25 -23.86
C PHE A 67 -12.18 6.27 -22.69
N SER A 68 -12.65 6.74 -21.55
CA SER A 68 -11.96 6.60 -20.25
C SER A 68 -12.88 5.88 -19.28
N TYR A 69 -12.39 4.80 -18.65
CA TYR A 69 -13.16 4.00 -17.71
C TYR A 69 -12.65 4.20 -16.30
N HIS A 70 -13.56 4.19 -15.31
CA HIS A 70 -13.20 4.38 -13.93
C HIS A 70 -12.41 3.19 -13.38
N SER A 71 -11.47 3.47 -12.49
CA SER A 71 -10.71 2.47 -11.75
C SER A 71 -11.57 1.84 -10.65
N CYS A 72 -11.23 0.62 -10.23
CA CYS A 72 -11.94 -0.04 -9.13
C CYS A 72 -11.58 0.52 -7.74
N ASN A 73 -10.49 1.27 -7.64
CA ASN A 73 -9.91 1.81 -6.40
C ASN A 73 -9.69 0.75 -5.29
N ASP A 74 -9.68 -0.55 -5.64
CA ASP A 74 -9.32 -1.58 -4.67
C ASP A 74 -7.80 -1.63 -4.50
N ARG A 75 -7.34 -1.60 -3.25
CA ARG A 75 -5.91 -1.62 -2.89
C ARG A 75 -5.17 -2.86 -3.37
N HIS A 76 -5.88 -3.93 -3.73
CA HIS A 76 -5.30 -5.19 -4.22
C HIS A 76 -5.22 -5.22 -5.75
N CYS A 77 -5.85 -4.27 -6.43
CA CYS A 77 -5.79 -4.20 -7.88
C CYS A 77 -4.38 -3.82 -8.36
N PRO A 78 -3.75 -4.62 -9.24
CA PRO A 78 -2.40 -4.33 -9.72
C PRO A 78 -2.32 -3.06 -10.58
N GLN A 79 -3.43 -2.62 -11.18
CA GLN A 79 -3.51 -1.40 -12.00
C GLN A 79 -3.77 -0.13 -11.18
N CYS A 80 -4.34 -0.27 -9.96
CA CYS A 80 -4.66 0.86 -9.09
C CYS A 80 -3.52 1.16 -8.10
N GLY A 81 -3.63 2.24 -7.32
CA GLY A 81 -2.75 2.54 -6.19
C GLY A 81 -1.41 3.17 -6.54
N GLY A 82 -1.16 3.56 -7.79
CA GLY A 82 0.09 4.24 -8.18
C GLY A 82 0.13 5.69 -7.72
N GLN A 83 -0.94 6.42 -7.95
CA GLN A 83 -1.07 7.83 -7.59
C GLN A 83 -1.17 8.00 -6.06
N GLU A 84 -1.95 7.16 -5.40
CA GLU A 84 -2.09 7.15 -3.95
C GLU A 84 -0.77 6.83 -3.23
N ALA A 85 0.09 6.00 -3.84
CA ALA A 85 1.42 5.71 -3.30
C ALA A 85 2.34 6.94 -3.33
N GLN A 86 2.27 7.75 -4.39
CA GLN A 86 3.01 8.99 -4.50
C GLN A 86 2.46 10.02 -3.51
N GLN A 87 1.16 10.23 -3.48
CA GLN A 87 0.52 11.14 -2.53
C GLN A 87 0.89 10.80 -1.08
N TRP A 88 0.82 9.51 -0.71
CA TRP A 88 1.21 9.06 0.62
C TRP A 88 2.68 9.36 0.93
N LEU A 89 3.57 9.20 -0.06
CA LEU A 89 4.99 9.54 0.10
C LEU A 89 5.16 11.05 0.35
N ASP A 90 4.48 11.88 -0.42
CA ASP A 90 4.52 13.35 -0.30
C ASP A 90 3.97 13.82 1.05
N GLU A 91 2.91 13.18 1.57
CA GLU A 91 2.34 13.45 2.89
C GLU A 91 3.24 13.01 4.05
N ASN A 92 4.05 11.95 3.87
CA ASN A 92 4.88 11.40 4.94
C ASN A 92 6.34 11.86 4.90
N ALA A 93 6.85 12.29 3.77
CA ALA A 93 8.22 12.80 3.66
C ALA A 93 8.49 14.01 4.58
N PRO A 94 7.58 15.00 4.72
CA PRO A 94 7.76 16.13 5.64
C PRO A 94 7.76 15.72 7.12
N LEU A 95 7.29 14.52 7.47
CA LEU A 95 7.31 14.01 8.83
C LEU A 95 8.66 13.40 9.23
N LEU A 96 9.56 13.21 8.26
CA LEU A 96 10.91 12.74 8.55
C LEU A 96 11.69 13.82 9.32
N LEU A 97 12.43 13.35 10.31
CA LEU A 97 13.32 14.16 11.13
C LEU A 97 14.76 14.09 10.57
N PRO A 98 15.62 15.11 10.77
CA PRO A 98 17.02 15.10 10.34
C PRO A 98 17.89 14.25 11.28
N VAL A 99 17.53 13.01 11.45
CA VAL A 99 18.21 12.01 12.27
C VAL A 99 18.41 10.72 11.49
N ASN A 100 19.28 9.84 11.96
CA ASN A 100 19.38 8.50 11.42
C ASN A 100 18.09 7.74 11.67
N TYR A 101 17.72 6.85 10.74
CA TYR A 101 16.57 5.98 10.86
C TYR A 101 16.97 4.51 10.87
N PHE A 102 16.11 3.69 11.45
CA PHE A 102 16.21 2.25 11.44
C PHE A 102 14.98 1.63 10.78
N LEU A 103 15.19 0.60 9.97
CA LEU A 103 14.15 -0.29 9.52
C LEU A 103 14.17 -1.52 10.42
N VAL A 104 13.14 -1.65 11.26
CA VAL A 104 13.00 -2.79 12.18
C VAL A 104 11.88 -3.68 11.68
N THR A 105 12.18 -4.97 11.48
CA THR A 105 11.23 -5.95 10.96
C THR A 105 10.95 -7.02 11.98
N PHE A 106 9.67 -7.28 12.25
CA PHE A 106 9.20 -8.38 13.09
C PHE A 106 8.48 -9.40 12.23
N THR A 107 8.91 -10.65 12.29
CA THR A 107 8.35 -11.75 11.51
C THR A 107 7.77 -12.81 12.43
N VAL A 108 6.54 -13.25 12.16
CA VAL A 108 5.92 -14.35 12.88
C VAL A 108 6.54 -15.70 12.50
N PRO A 109 6.67 -16.64 13.43
CA PRO A 109 7.13 -17.99 13.12
C PRO A 109 6.15 -18.74 12.21
N GLU A 110 6.66 -19.72 11.49
CA GLU A 110 5.87 -20.49 10.53
C GLU A 110 4.62 -21.12 11.15
N GLY A 111 4.74 -21.68 12.34
CA GLY A 111 3.62 -22.32 13.05
C GLY A 111 2.44 -21.39 13.33
N LEU A 112 2.64 -20.06 13.35
CA LEU A 112 1.54 -19.09 13.49
C LEU A 112 0.87 -18.70 12.16
N ARG A 113 1.52 -18.93 11.02
CA ARG A 113 1.04 -18.40 9.73
C ARG A 113 -0.34 -18.95 9.36
N ARG A 114 -0.56 -20.25 9.58
CA ARG A 114 -1.86 -20.90 9.30
C ARG A 114 -2.97 -20.30 10.16
N TRP A 115 -2.73 -20.16 11.45
CA TRP A 115 -3.69 -19.57 12.38
C TRP A 115 -3.99 -18.09 12.04
N ILE A 116 -2.97 -17.28 11.77
CA ILE A 116 -3.18 -15.88 11.36
C ILE A 116 -3.98 -15.81 10.05
N ARG A 117 -3.77 -16.72 9.12
CA ARG A 117 -4.54 -16.78 7.87
C ARG A 117 -6.02 -17.09 8.09
N SER A 118 -6.34 -17.90 9.10
CA SER A 118 -7.73 -18.21 9.49
C SER A 118 -8.38 -17.06 10.27
N HIS A 119 -7.57 -16.30 11.02
CA HIS A 119 -8.01 -15.19 11.87
C HIS A 119 -7.26 -13.88 11.50
N PRO A 120 -7.37 -13.41 10.25
CA PRO A 120 -6.42 -12.42 9.74
C PRO A 120 -6.52 -11.07 10.46
N ARG A 121 -7.73 -10.60 10.81
CA ARG A 121 -7.89 -9.34 11.55
C ARG A 121 -7.21 -9.42 12.91
N LEU A 122 -7.56 -10.41 13.71
CA LEU A 122 -7.01 -10.59 15.06
C LEU A 122 -5.48 -10.81 14.99
N GLY A 123 -5.01 -11.72 14.14
CA GLY A 123 -3.58 -12.03 14.03
C GLY A 123 -2.71 -10.85 13.62
N TYR A 124 -3.18 -10.02 12.69
CA TYR A 124 -2.45 -8.82 12.29
C TYR A 124 -2.52 -7.72 13.35
N ASP A 125 -3.65 -7.56 14.03
CA ASP A 125 -3.80 -6.60 15.14
C ASP A 125 -2.88 -6.96 16.29
N LEU A 126 -2.82 -8.24 16.68
CA LEU A 126 -1.91 -8.75 17.70
C LEU A 126 -0.44 -8.54 17.32
N LEU A 127 -0.08 -8.82 16.07
CA LEU A 127 1.30 -8.63 15.61
C LEU A 127 1.71 -7.15 15.66
N LEU A 128 0.86 -6.24 15.18
CA LEU A 128 1.13 -4.81 15.22
C LEU A 128 1.20 -4.27 16.66
N ALA A 129 0.29 -4.70 17.52
CA ALA A 129 0.26 -4.29 18.92
C ALA A 129 1.49 -4.81 19.69
N ALA A 130 1.76 -6.13 19.62
CA ALA A 130 2.88 -6.73 20.34
C ALA A 130 4.24 -6.20 19.90
N SER A 131 4.46 -6.04 18.59
CA SER A 131 5.75 -5.55 18.07
C SER A 131 5.97 -4.07 18.34
N SER A 132 4.96 -3.22 18.22
CA SER A 132 5.08 -1.79 18.58
C SER A 132 5.29 -1.59 20.07
N GLN A 133 4.59 -2.34 20.91
CA GLN A 133 4.75 -2.29 22.36
C GLN A 133 6.11 -2.81 22.79
N ALA A 134 6.62 -3.88 22.18
CA ALA A 134 7.99 -4.36 22.47
C ALA A 134 9.06 -3.30 22.17
N LEU A 135 8.92 -2.55 21.07
CA LEU A 135 9.79 -1.42 20.76
C LEU A 135 9.71 -0.32 21.83
N GLN A 136 8.50 0.03 22.27
CA GLN A 136 8.31 1.05 23.31
C GLN A 136 8.85 0.61 24.67
N ASP A 137 8.56 -0.61 25.13
CA ASP A 137 9.00 -1.14 26.42
C ASP A 137 10.53 -1.14 26.53
N LEU A 138 11.20 -1.61 25.47
CA LEU A 138 12.65 -1.64 25.46
C LEU A 138 13.26 -0.23 25.33
N ALA A 139 12.66 0.64 24.55
CA ALA A 139 13.15 1.99 24.36
C ALA A 139 13.00 2.85 25.61
N GLN A 140 11.91 2.70 26.35
CA GLN A 140 11.65 3.45 27.58
C GLN A 140 12.55 3.02 28.76
N ASN A 141 13.17 1.85 28.67
CA ASN A 141 14.08 1.38 29.71
C ASN A 141 15.34 2.27 29.76
N PRO A 142 15.63 2.94 30.92
CA PRO A 142 16.78 3.85 31.05
C PRO A 142 18.14 3.17 30.81
N LYS A 143 18.24 1.86 31.09
CA LYS A 143 19.46 1.09 30.81
C LYS A 143 19.71 0.85 29.31
N ARG A 144 18.75 1.23 28.43
CA ARG A 144 18.84 1.06 26.98
C ARG A 144 18.86 2.41 26.26
N LEU A 145 17.67 2.98 25.98
CA LEU A 145 17.55 4.30 25.35
C LEU A 145 16.99 5.36 26.31
N GLY A 146 16.05 4.99 27.20
CA GLY A 146 15.41 5.91 28.13
C GLY A 146 14.44 6.88 27.47
N ALA A 147 13.84 6.52 26.32
CA ALA A 147 13.01 7.43 25.52
C ALA A 147 11.77 6.75 24.93
N THR A 148 10.74 7.55 24.68
CA THR A 148 9.56 7.15 23.91
C THR A 148 9.83 7.33 22.42
N LEU A 149 9.55 6.30 21.62
CA LEU A 149 9.74 6.30 20.17
C LEU A 149 8.51 6.81 19.41
N GLY A 150 8.74 7.31 18.20
CA GLY A 150 7.72 7.42 17.17
C GLY A 150 7.94 6.33 16.14
N LEU A 151 6.88 5.61 15.78
CA LEU A 151 6.97 4.47 14.90
C LEU A 151 5.99 4.61 13.73
N LEU A 152 6.45 4.33 12.52
CA LEU A 152 5.61 4.12 11.35
C LEU A 152 5.69 2.65 10.97
N GLY A 153 4.65 1.89 11.28
CA GLY A 153 4.55 0.45 11.01
C GLY A 153 3.76 0.15 9.73
N VAL A 154 4.27 -0.76 8.91
CA VAL A 154 3.61 -1.25 7.68
C VAL A 154 3.57 -2.76 7.69
N LEU A 155 2.37 -3.32 7.66
CA LEU A 155 2.15 -4.78 7.56
C LEU A 155 2.42 -5.26 6.14
N HIS A 156 3.25 -6.28 6.01
CA HIS A 156 3.44 -7.10 4.81
C HIS A 156 3.02 -8.54 5.10
N THR A 157 2.52 -9.21 4.06
CA THR A 157 2.04 -10.59 4.21
C THR A 157 2.71 -11.58 3.24
N TRP A 158 3.70 -11.15 2.44
CA TRP A 158 4.29 -11.93 1.35
C TRP A 158 5.81 -12.00 1.40
N THR A 159 6.34 -13.08 0.83
CA THR A 159 7.73 -13.20 0.40
C THR A 159 7.91 -12.70 -1.04
N ARG A 160 9.14 -12.71 -1.54
CA ARG A 160 9.44 -12.41 -2.95
C ARG A 160 8.85 -13.44 -3.92
N THR A 161 8.56 -14.65 -3.43
CA THR A 161 7.92 -15.77 -4.17
C THR A 161 6.40 -15.83 -3.95
N LEU A 162 5.80 -14.75 -3.42
CA LEU A 162 4.37 -14.65 -3.10
C LEU A 162 3.86 -15.67 -2.08
N GLU A 163 4.72 -16.23 -1.26
CA GLU A 163 4.28 -17.08 -0.15
C GLU A 163 3.76 -16.25 1.02
N TYR A 164 2.82 -16.79 1.77
CA TYR A 164 2.23 -16.13 2.91
C TYR A 164 3.24 -16.02 4.08
N HIS A 165 3.64 -14.79 4.40
CA HIS A 165 4.68 -14.52 5.37
C HIS A 165 4.41 -13.19 6.12
N PRO A 166 3.48 -13.18 7.09
CA PRO A 166 3.15 -11.97 7.81
C PRO A 166 4.35 -11.41 8.59
N HIS A 167 4.63 -10.14 8.37
CA HIS A 167 5.67 -9.40 9.08
C HIS A 167 5.36 -7.90 9.05
N VAL A 168 5.89 -7.17 10.01
CA VAL A 168 5.73 -5.71 10.09
C VAL A 168 7.09 -5.06 9.96
N HIS A 169 7.16 -4.08 9.05
CA HIS A 169 8.29 -3.17 8.97
C HIS A 169 7.98 -1.89 9.73
N TYR A 170 8.87 -1.51 10.63
CA TYR A 170 8.82 -0.22 11.31
C TYR A 170 9.92 0.69 10.81
N LEU A 171 9.55 1.89 10.35
CA LEU A 171 10.49 2.99 10.19
C LEU A 171 10.56 3.73 11.52
N VAL A 172 11.74 3.73 12.13
CA VAL A 172 11.97 4.23 13.49
C VAL A 172 13.09 5.27 13.46
N PRO A 173 12.85 6.51 13.91
CA PRO A 173 13.92 7.49 14.11
C PRO A 173 14.96 6.99 15.11
N GLY A 174 16.22 7.31 14.86
CA GLY A 174 17.34 6.93 15.72
C GLY A 174 17.41 7.76 16.99
N GLY A 175 16.40 7.68 17.81
CA GLY A 175 16.25 8.38 19.06
C GLY A 175 14.79 8.53 19.45
N GLY A 176 14.55 9.19 20.57
CA GLY A 176 13.20 9.40 21.10
C GLY A 176 13.10 10.56 22.09
N LEU A 177 11.89 10.81 22.53
CA LEU A 177 11.56 11.85 23.49
C LEU A 177 11.76 11.30 24.91
N SER A 178 12.54 12.01 25.74
CA SER A 178 12.72 11.67 27.15
C SER A 178 11.38 11.60 27.89
N ARG A 179 11.34 10.91 29.03
CA ARG A 179 10.10 10.73 29.81
C ARG A 179 9.51 12.07 30.27
N ASP A 180 10.36 13.03 30.65
CA ASP A 180 9.97 14.39 31.04
C ASP A 180 9.70 15.33 29.85
N GLN A 181 9.85 14.83 28.62
CA GLN A 181 9.68 15.53 27.34
C GLN A 181 10.59 16.76 27.16
N ARG A 182 11.68 16.84 27.87
CA ARG A 182 12.60 17.99 27.82
C ARG A 182 13.78 17.78 26.87
N GLN A 183 14.08 16.54 26.49
CA GLN A 183 15.26 16.20 25.70
C GLN A 183 14.93 15.23 24.57
N TRP A 184 15.67 15.36 23.47
CA TRP A 184 15.81 14.32 22.47
C TRP A 184 16.99 13.41 22.87
N ILE A 185 16.71 12.12 23.05
CA ILE A 185 17.73 11.14 23.38
C ILE A 185 18.05 10.37 22.11
N ALA A 186 19.26 10.63 21.56
CA ALA A 186 19.71 9.96 20.33
C ALA A 186 20.16 8.52 20.60
N SER A 187 19.85 7.62 19.67
CA SER A 187 20.42 6.28 19.66
C SER A 187 21.86 6.29 19.16
N ARG A 188 22.57 5.14 19.32
CA ARG A 188 23.84 4.95 18.64
C ARG A 188 23.65 4.90 17.13
N PRO A 189 24.61 5.36 16.30
CA PRO A 189 24.41 5.50 14.84
C PRO A 189 24.01 4.20 14.12
N ARG A 190 24.49 3.04 14.58
CA ARG A 190 24.22 1.73 13.96
C ARG A 190 23.46 0.76 14.86
N PHE A 191 22.99 1.22 16.01
CA PHE A 191 22.32 0.39 17.00
C PHE A 191 21.15 1.13 17.65
N LEU A 192 19.95 0.60 17.51
CA LEU A 192 18.75 1.12 18.16
C LEU A 192 18.48 0.36 19.47
N LEU A 193 18.15 -0.91 19.36
CA LEU A 193 17.74 -1.80 20.47
C LEU A 193 18.22 -3.23 20.19
N PRO A 194 18.44 -4.06 21.22
CA PRO A 194 18.90 -5.45 21.06
C PRO A 194 17.78 -6.32 20.48
N VAL A 195 17.98 -6.86 19.28
CA VAL A 195 16.98 -7.65 18.54
C VAL A 195 16.54 -8.92 19.28
N LYS A 196 17.43 -9.53 20.09
CA LYS A 196 17.09 -10.70 20.91
C LYS A 196 16.00 -10.35 21.93
N ALA A 197 16.19 -9.25 22.66
CA ALA A 197 15.23 -8.79 23.66
C ALA A 197 13.91 -8.31 23.01
N LEU A 198 13.97 -7.69 21.82
CA LEU A 198 12.78 -7.35 21.06
C LEU A 198 11.98 -8.59 20.65
N SER A 199 12.66 -9.65 20.21
CA SER A 199 12.06 -10.93 19.87
C SER A 199 11.33 -11.55 21.07
N ASP A 200 12.01 -11.63 22.21
CA ASP A 200 11.44 -12.24 23.40
C ASP A 200 10.25 -11.44 23.92
N ARG A 201 10.38 -10.09 24.01
CA ARG A 201 9.28 -9.23 24.46
C ARG A 201 8.07 -9.26 23.52
N CYS A 202 8.30 -9.23 22.22
CA CYS A 202 7.22 -9.32 21.22
C CYS A 202 6.47 -10.65 21.33
N ARG A 203 7.18 -11.78 21.46
CA ARG A 203 6.60 -13.12 21.66
C ARG A 203 5.75 -13.17 22.92
N THR A 204 6.27 -12.68 24.06
CA THR A 204 5.52 -12.62 25.33
C THR A 204 4.25 -11.80 25.19
N LEU A 205 4.34 -10.58 24.66
CA LEU A 205 3.16 -9.71 24.48
C LEU A 205 2.13 -10.30 23.53
N PHE A 206 2.56 -10.97 22.46
CA PHE A 206 1.64 -11.62 21.53
C PHE A 206 0.93 -12.79 22.23
N HIS A 207 1.68 -13.62 22.98
CA HIS A 207 1.13 -14.74 23.73
C HIS A 207 0.10 -14.29 24.77
N GLU A 208 0.45 -13.32 25.60
CA GLU A 208 -0.44 -12.74 26.63
C GLU A 208 -1.73 -12.16 26.01
N ALA A 209 -1.60 -11.43 24.90
CA ALA A 209 -2.75 -10.83 24.23
C ALA A 209 -3.62 -11.90 23.54
N LEU A 210 -3.03 -12.94 22.96
CA LEU A 210 -3.77 -14.09 22.39
C LEU A 210 -4.51 -14.86 23.48
N GLN A 211 -3.84 -15.14 24.59
CA GLN A 211 -4.45 -15.81 25.75
C GLN A 211 -5.68 -15.06 26.28
N LYS A 212 -5.58 -13.73 26.31
CA LYS A 212 -6.69 -12.87 26.76
C LYS A 212 -7.86 -12.83 25.79
N GLN A 213 -7.60 -12.80 24.47
CA GLN A 213 -8.63 -12.57 23.47
C GLN A 213 -9.21 -13.87 22.87
N MET A 214 -8.42 -14.93 22.81
CA MET A 214 -8.81 -16.22 22.23
C MET A 214 -8.00 -17.38 22.86
N PRO A 215 -8.25 -17.70 24.14
CA PRO A 215 -7.45 -18.69 24.89
C PRO A 215 -7.46 -20.08 24.22
N ALA A 216 -8.57 -20.48 23.59
CA ALA A 216 -8.66 -21.76 22.89
C ALA A 216 -7.65 -21.88 21.73
N ALA A 217 -7.27 -20.78 21.11
CA ALA A 217 -6.29 -20.80 20.02
C ALA A 217 -4.90 -21.26 20.47
N LEU A 218 -4.56 -21.12 21.75
CA LEU A 218 -3.26 -21.59 22.27
C LEU A 218 -3.14 -23.12 22.27
N ALA A 219 -4.25 -23.82 22.47
CA ALA A 219 -4.29 -25.28 22.42
C ALA A 219 -4.04 -25.84 21.01
N ASP A 220 -4.46 -25.08 19.99
CA ASP A 220 -4.30 -25.46 18.57
C ASP A 220 -2.92 -25.11 18.00
N LEU A 221 -2.13 -24.32 18.71
CA LEU A 221 -0.84 -23.86 18.22
C LEU A 221 0.30 -24.76 18.72
N PRO A 222 1.26 -25.09 17.83
CA PRO A 222 2.40 -25.91 18.23
C PRO A 222 3.20 -25.23 19.36
N PRO A 223 3.55 -25.93 20.47
CA PRO A 223 4.34 -25.36 21.57
C PRO A 223 5.67 -24.74 21.13
N LYS A 224 6.28 -25.27 20.07
CA LYS A 224 7.51 -24.76 19.44
C LYS A 224 7.40 -23.29 19.05
N VAL A 225 6.20 -22.80 18.72
CA VAL A 225 5.94 -21.37 18.38
C VAL A 225 6.40 -20.45 19.52
N TRP A 226 6.17 -20.87 20.75
CA TRP A 226 6.48 -20.08 21.95
C TRP A 226 7.89 -20.35 22.50
N GLN A 227 8.47 -21.49 22.19
CA GLN A 227 9.81 -21.90 22.64
C GLN A 227 10.91 -21.35 21.74
N GLN A 228 10.66 -21.16 20.44
CA GLN A 228 11.63 -20.65 19.50
C GLN A 228 11.72 -19.12 19.54
N ARG A 229 12.89 -18.60 19.16
CA ARG A 229 13.07 -17.16 18.97
C ARG A 229 12.35 -16.70 17.69
N TRP A 230 11.58 -15.61 17.81
CA TRP A 230 10.98 -14.96 16.64
C TRP A 230 12.00 -14.11 15.90
N VAL A 231 11.86 -14.01 14.60
CA VAL A 231 12.82 -13.26 13.79
C VAL A 231 12.57 -11.77 13.93
N VAL A 232 13.56 -11.06 14.44
CA VAL A 232 13.62 -9.59 14.46
C VAL A 232 14.89 -9.15 13.79
N HIS A 233 14.78 -8.23 12.84
CA HIS A 233 15.91 -7.62 12.15
C HIS A 233 15.85 -6.10 12.35
N SER A 234 17.01 -5.47 12.57
CA SER A 234 17.14 -4.02 12.70
C SER A 234 18.34 -3.55 11.90
N ALA A 235 18.12 -2.65 10.95
CA ALA A 235 19.15 -2.09 10.10
C ALA A 235 19.07 -0.57 10.08
N ALA A 236 20.20 0.12 10.19
CA ALA A 236 20.29 1.56 9.98
C ALA A 236 20.08 1.88 8.49
N THR A 237 19.27 2.91 8.20
CA THR A 237 18.85 3.30 6.83
C THR A 237 19.19 4.76 6.50
N GLY A 238 20.08 5.40 7.24
CA GLY A 238 20.44 6.80 7.06
C GLY A 238 19.28 7.75 7.33
N SER A 239 19.01 8.72 6.45
CA SER A 239 17.97 9.74 6.62
C SER A 239 16.53 9.23 6.61
N GLY A 240 16.29 7.94 6.38
CA GLY A 240 14.96 7.36 6.31
C GLY A 240 14.23 7.56 4.97
N GLN A 241 14.66 8.45 4.10
CA GLN A 241 14.00 8.73 2.81
C GLN A 241 13.90 7.49 1.92
N ASN A 242 15.00 6.74 1.78
CA ASN A 242 15.01 5.51 0.98
C ASN A 242 14.11 4.43 1.57
N ALA A 243 14.08 4.31 2.91
CA ALA A 243 13.20 3.37 3.58
C ALA A 243 11.73 3.78 3.45
N LEU A 244 11.40 5.07 3.57
CA LEU A 244 10.05 5.59 3.34
C LEU A 244 9.60 5.34 1.89
N ARG A 245 10.46 5.62 0.90
CA ARG A 245 10.20 5.33 -0.52
C ARG A 245 10.06 3.83 -0.78
N TYR A 246 10.84 2.99 -0.10
CA TYR A 246 10.67 1.54 -0.14
C TYR A 246 9.28 1.14 0.40
N LEU A 247 8.88 1.65 1.56
CA LEU A 247 7.59 1.32 2.18
C LEU A 247 6.41 1.82 1.35
N SER A 248 6.48 3.01 0.75
CA SER A 248 5.38 3.60 -0.05
C SER A 248 4.93 2.67 -1.18
N ARG A 249 5.86 1.93 -1.79
CA ARG A 249 5.56 0.97 -2.87
C ARG A 249 4.62 -0.15 -2.42
N TYR A 250 4.59 -0.44 -1.12
CA TYR A 250 3.82 -1.55 -0.56
C TYR A 250 2.58 -1.10 0.22
N VAL A 251 2.45 0.19 0.50
CA VAL A 251 1.27 0.74 1.20
C VAL A 251 0.01 0.56 0.36
N PHE A 252 0.10 0.80 -0.96
CA PHE A 252 -1.02 0.78 -1.89
C PHE A 252 -0.96 -0.37 -2.91
N LYS A 253 0.04 -1.25 -2.83
CA LYS A 253 0.15 -2.42 -3.70
C LYS A 253 0.16 -3.68 -2.87
N THR A 254 -0.61 -4.66 -3.29
CA THR A 254 -0.57 -6.00 -2.69
C THR A 254 0.54 -6.78 -3.38
N ALA A 255 1.42 -7.37 -2.60
CA ALA A 255 2.44 -8.35 -3.01
C ALA A 255 3.18 -8.03 -4.33
N THR A 256 2.50 -7.50 -5.33
CA THR A 256 3.02 -7.18 -6.65
C THR A 256 2.31 -5.98 -7.28
N GLY A 257 3.04 -5.20 -8.10
CA GLY A 257 2.44 -4.26 -9.04
C GLY A 257 1.99 -4.96 -10.32
N ASN A 258 1.54 -4.18 -11.31
CA ASN A 258 1.15 -4.69 -12.63
C ASN A 258 2.38 -4.96 -13.51
N ARG A 259 3.31 -5.79 -13.03
CA ARG A 259 4.49 -6.18 -13.80
C ARG A 259 4.19 -7.27 -14.82
N GLN A 260 5.06 -7.39 -15.78
CA GLN A 260 4.99 -8.44 -16.78
C GLN A 260 5.49 -9.78 -16.24
N LEU A 261 4.82 -10.84 -16.64
CA LEU A 261 5.12 -12.24 -16.38
C LEU A 261 5.28 -12.95 -17.72
N GLN A 262 6.21 -13.89 -17.82
CA GLN A 262 6.34 -14.71 -19.02
C GLN A 262 5.36 -15.88 -18.94
N LEU A 263 4.52 -16.04 -19.95
CA LEU A 263 3.73 -17.24 -20.15
C LEU A 263 4.60 -18.26 -20.90
N LEU A 264 4.80 -19.41 -20.28
CA LEU A 264 5.60 -20.49 -20.87
C LEU A 264 4.76 -21.35 -21.84
N PRO A 265 5.39 -22.06 -22.79
CA PRO A 265 4.67 -22.92 -23.74
C PRO A 265 3.82 -24.01 -23.05
N ASP A 266 4.22 -24.48 -21.88
CA ASP A 266 3.48 -25.45 -21.06
C ASP A 266 2.34 -24.84 -20.24
N GLY A 267 2.06 -23.56 -20.42
CA GLY A 267 0.99 -22.83 -19.74
C GLY A 267 1.33 -22.34 -18.34
N ARG A 268 2.54 -22.58 -17.84
CA ARG A 268 3.00 -22.04 -16.56
C ARG A 268 3.38 -20.56 -16.69
N LEU A 269 3.32 -19.85 -15.56
CA LEU A 269 3.70 -18.45 -15.43
C LEU A 269 5.06 -18.35 -14.76
N ARG A 270 6.03 -17.75 -15.42
CA ARG A 270 7.34 -17.48 -14.88
C ARG A 270 7.35 -16.19 -14.10
N TRP A 271 7.56 -16.29 -12.78
CA TRP A 271 7.60 -15.19 -11.83
C TRP A 271 9.05 -14.84 -11.50
N PRO A 272 9.58 -13.68 -11.95
CA PRO A 272 10.92 -13.26 -11.61
C PRO A 272 10.97 -12.61 -10.23
N PHE A 273 12.03 -12.91 -9.46
CA PHE A 273 12.30 -12.27 -8.18
C PHE A 273 13.80 -12.10 -7.95
N ARG A 274 14.17 -11.16 -7.11
CA ARG A 274 15.57 -10.93 -6.76
C ARG A 274 15.88 -11.69 -5.47
N HIS A 275 16.86 -12.59 -5.50
CA HIS A 275 17.26 -13.37 -4.33
C HIS A 275 17.84 -12.47 -3.23
N SER A 276 17.46 -12.70 -1.96
CA SER A 276 17.80 -11.79 -0.86
C SER A 276 19.27 -11.85 -0.44
N GLY A 277 19.90 -13.01 -0.54
CA GLY A 277 21.29 -13.21 -0.13
C GLY A 277 22.29 -12.79 -1.21
N THR A 278 22.06 -13.21 -2.46
CA THR A 278 22.99 -12.97 -3.58
C THR A 278 22.69 -11.71 -4.37
N GLY A 279 21.47 -11.17 -4.26
CA GLY A 279 21.00 -10.05 -5.09
C GLY A 279 20.79 -10.40 -6.56
N THR A 280 20.96 -11.66 -6.97
CA THR A 280 20.77 -12.13 -8.35
C THR A 280 19.29 -12.28 -8.70
N TRP A 281 18.95 -12.13 -9.97
CA TRP A 281 17.62 -12.43 -10.46
C TRP A 281 17.44 -13.95 -10.55
N GLN A 282 16.34 -14.43 -10.01
CA GLN A 282 15.86 -15.81 -10.07
C GLN A 282 14.39 -15.82 -10.49
N HIS A 283 13.85 -16.98 -10.79
CA HIS A 283 12.45 -17.16 -11.13
C HIS A 283 11.87 -18.42 -10.48
N ILE A 284 10.57 -18.44 -10.35
CA ILE A 284 9.76 -19.63 -10.08
C ILE A 284 8.70 -19.77 -11.16
N ASP A 285 8.40 -20.97 -11.57
CA ASP A 285 7.38 -21.27 -12.55
C ASP A 285 6.14 -21.83 -11.81
N LEU A 286 5.00 -21.14 -11.95
CA LEU A 286 3.78 -21.41 -11.22
C LEU A 286 2.66 -21.79 -12.18
N GLN A 287 1.84 -22.78 -11.82
CA GLN A 287 0.55 -22.96 -12.46
C GLN A 287 -0.33 -21.72 -12.25
N PRO A 288 -1.14 -21.29 -13.24
CA PRO A 288 -1.97 -20.09 -13.11
C PRO A 288 -2.85 -20.07 -11.86
N PHE A 289 -3.48 -21.18 -11.50
CA PHE A 289 -4.31 -21.26 -10.31
C PHE A 289 -3.50 -21.17 -9.01
N GLU A 290 -2.28 -21.69 -8.98
CA GLU A 290 -1.36 -21.52 -7.85
C GLU A 290 -0.92 -20.05 -7.72
N PHE A 291 -0.69 -19.36 -8.84
CA PHE A 291 -0.43 -17.92 -8.82
C PHE A 291 -1.62 -17.14 -8.23
N LEU A 292 -2.86 -17.41 -8.68
CA LEU A 292 -4.07 -16.78 -8.14
C LEU A 292 -4.22 -17.10 -6.64
N ARG A 293 -4.03 -18.35 -6.23
CA ARG A 293 -4.08 -18.75 -4.82
C ARG A 293 -3.08 -17.96 -3.97
N ARG A 294 -1.82 -17.84 -4.44
CA ARG A 294 -0.79 -17.03 -3.77
C ARG A 294 -1.16 -15.57 -3.72
N PHE A 295 -1.64 -14.99 -4.81
CA PHE A 295 -2.10 -13.61 -4.84
C PHE A 295 -3.23 -13.36 -3.83
N LEU A 296 -4.25 -14.20 -3.82
CA LEU A 296 -5.45 -14.02 -3.01
C LEU A 296 -5.23 -14.19 -1.50
N GLN A 297 -4.22 -14.97 -1.08
CA GLN A 297 -3.91 -15.11 0.35
C GLN A 297 -3.40 -13.81 0.99
N HIS A 298 -3.07 -12.78 0.18
CA HIS A 298 -2.63 -11.47 0.65
C HIS A 298 -3.76 -10.44 0.72
N VAL A 299 -4.99 -10.84 0.37
CA VAL A 299 -6.17 -10.01 0.50
C VAL A 299 -6.43 -9.74 1.98
N LEU A 300 -6.40 -8.45 2.35
CA LEU A 300 -6.61 -8.02 3.72
C LEU A 300 -8.11 -7.93 4.06
N PRO A 301 -8.48 -8.07 5.33
CA PRO A 301 -9.84 -7.83 5.79
C PRO A 301 -10.34 -6.43 5.37
N SER A 302 -11.65 -6.33 5.15
CA SER A 302 -12.28 -5.03 4.82
C SER A 302 -12.01 -4.01 5.93
N GLY A 303 -11.68 -2.77 5.56
CA GLY A 303 -11.37 -1.70 6.52
C GLY A 303 -10.08 -1.90 7.33
N PHE A 304 -9.25 -2.90 7.02
CA PHE A 304 -8.01 -3.11 7.76
C PHE A 304 -6.95 -2.08 7.37
N HIS A 305 -6.43 -1.33 8.36
CA HIS A 305 -5.34 -0.38 8.18
C HIS A 305 -3.99 -1.08 8.29
N ARG A 306 -3.30 -1.25 7.14
CA ARG A 306 -1.97 -1.87 7.10
C ARG A 306 -0.85 -0.96 7.54
N VAL A 307 -1.08 0.36 7.50
CA VAL A 307 -0.14 1.39 7.97
C VAL A 307 -0.64 1.93 9.29
N ARG A 308 0.21 1.92 10.32
CA ARG A 308 -0.12 2.47 11.63
C ARG A 308 1.02 3.28 12.19
N ARG A 309 0.68 4.36 12.87
CA ARG A 309 1.62 5.22 13.59
C ARG A 309 1.46 5.00 15.09
N PHE A 310 2.60 4.96 15.80
CA PHE A 310 2.62 4.70 17.23
C PHE A 310 3.52 5.72 17.95
N GLY A 311 3.38 5.79 19.27
CA GLY A 311 4.12 6.72 20.11
C GLY A 311 3.80 8.17 19.74
N TRP A 312 4.82 9.02 19.65
CA TRP A 312 4.60 10.43 19.33
C TRP A 312 4.27 10.70 17.84
N LEU A 313 4.38 9.70 16.95
CA LEU A 313 3.86 9.77 15.56
C LEU A 313 2.37 9.43 15.46
N HIS A 314 1.76 8.84 16.50
CA HIS A 314 0.32 8.58 16.51
C HIS A 314 -0.48 9.89 16.39
N PRO A 315 -1.64 9.93 15.72
CA PRO A 315 -2.46 11.14 15.61
C PRO A 315 -2.73 11.86 16.92
N GLY A 316 -2.93 11.12 18.02
CA GLY A 316 -3.05 11.68 19.39
C GLY A 316 -1.72 12.18 19.97
N GLY A 317 -0.60 11.96 19.31
CA GLY A 317 0.73 12.39 19.76
C GLY A 317 1.21 13.73 19.18
N ARG A 318 0.34 14.51 18.54
CA ARG A 318 0.71 15.76 17.83
C ARG A 318 1.52 16.75 18.69
N ALA A 319 1.12 16.92 19.96
CA ALA A 319 1.84 17.81 20.89
C ALA A 319 3.29 17.31 21.14
N LYS A 320 3.44 16.00 21.35
CA LYS A 320 4.77 15.39 21.52
C LYS A 320 5.61 15.50 20.25
N PHE A 321 5.01 15.34 19.06
CA PHE A 321 5.69 15.50 17.78
C PHE A 321 6.17 16.95 17.57
N LYS A 322 5.32 17.96 17.88
CA LYS A 322 5.74 19.37 17.87
C LYS A 322 6.90 19.60 18.82
N ARG A 323 6.87 18.99 20.02
CA ARG A 323 7.97 19.08 20.98
C ARG A 323 9.26 18.46 20.45
N VAL A 324 9.20 17.27 19.83
CA VAL A 324 10.35 16.64 19.18
C VAL A 324 10.97 17.55 18.13
N ARG A 325 10.15 18.15 17.25
CA ARG A 325 10.63 19.09 16.22
C ARG A 325 11.32 20.30 16.84
N ALA A 326 10.75 20.88 17.89
CA ALA A 326 11.36 22.01 18.60
C ALA A 326 12.71 21.65 19.24
N LEU A 327 12.82 20.48 19.87
CA LEU A 327 14.08 19.99 20.47
C LEU A 327 15.17 19.75 19.40
N LEU A 328 14.77 19.35 18.19
CA LEU A 328 15.67 19.15 17.05
C LEU A 328 15.87 20.43 16.23
N LYS A 329 15.35 21.58 16.67
CA LYS A 329 15.42 22.90 15.99
C LYS A 329 14.89 22.85 14.55
N ILE A 330 13.85 22.04 14.32
CA ILE A 330 13.18 21.92 13.01
C ILE A 330 12.04 22.96 12.96
N PRO A 331 11.94 23.77 11.90
CA PRO A 331 10.83 24.70 11.74
C PRO A 331 9.45 24.02 11.85
N PRO A 332 8.41 24.68 12.34
CA PRO A 332 7.06 24.15 12.32
C PRO A 332 6.66 23.69 10.91
N LEU A 333 5.82 22.64 10.84
CA LEU A 333 5.17 22.31 9.57
C LEU A 333 4.15 23.41 9.31
N LEU A 334 4.29 24.10 8.17
CA LEU A 334 3.31 25.06 7.72
C LEU A 334 1.96 24.38 7.51
N SER A 335 0.88 25.03 7.93
CA SER A 335 -0.47 24.60 7.57
C SER A 335 -0.70 24.73 6.06
N ALA A 336 -1.70 24.07 5.51
CA ALA A 336 -2.04 24.20 4.10
C ALA A 336 -2.29 25.67 3.68
N ALA A 337 -2.88 26.47 4.57
CA ALA A 337 -3.09 27.90 4.36
C ALA A 337 -1.76 28.68 4.35
N GLU A 338 -0.86 28.40 5.27
CA GLU A 338 0.48 29.01 5.33
C GLU A 338 1.37 28.58 4.15
N GLN A 339 1.22 27.33 3.67
CA GLN A 339 1.92 26.85 2.47
C GLN A 339 1.42 27.55 1.20
N ALA A 340 0.12 27.80 1.09
CA ALA A 340 -0.48 28.55 -0.01
C ALA A 340 -0.10 30.04 0.01
N ALA A 341 0.15 30.60 1.19
CA ALA A 341 0.56 31.98 1.39
C ALA A 341 2.09 32.20 1.33
N TRP A 342 2.88 31.11 1.36
CA TRP A 342 4.34 31.19 1.39
C TRP A 342 4.89 31.60 0.01
N GLN A 343 5.56 32.75 -0.04
CA GLN A 343 6.35 33.20 -1.21
C GLN A 343 7.84 32.99 -0.90
N PRO A 344 8.62 32.40 -1.82
CA PRO A 344 10.05 32.24 -1.61
C PRO A 344 10.72 33.63 -1.52
N PRO A 345 11.65 33.85 -0.57
CA PRO A 345 12.37 35.11 -0.46
C PRO A 345 13.17 35.35 -1.74
N GLY A 346 12.89 36.45 -2.43
CA GLY A 346 13.62 36.90 -3.63
C GLY A 346 12.77 37.11 -4.89
N GLN A 347 11.47 36.87 -4.86
CA GLN A 347 10.58 37.29 -5.97
C GLN A 347 9.85 38.58 -5.61
N SER A 348 10.22 39.69 -6.24
CA SER A 348 9.45 40.93 -6.18
C SER A 348 8.10 40.76 -6.86
N PRO A 349 7.01 41.38 -6.36
CA PRO A 349 5.68 41.22 -6.95
C PRO A 349 5.64 41.91 -8.32
N GLY A 350 5.64 41.11 -9.37
CA GLY A 350 5.25 41.54 -10.70
C GLY A 350 3.76 41.85 -10.72
N THR A 351 3.41 43.08 -10.99
CA THR A 351 2.04 43.59 -11.16
C THR A 351 1.35 42.88 -12.34
N SER A 352 0.51 41.90 -12.03
CA SER A 352 -0.57 41.45 -12.92
C SER A 352 -1.81 41.21 -12.08
N PRO A 353 -3.01 41.68 -12.52
CA PRO A 353 -4.22 41.54 -11.74
C PRO A 353 -4.61 40.06 -11.59
N ALA A 354 -4.79 39.64 -10.34
CA ALA A 354 -5.18 38.28 -9.99
C ALA A 354 -6.61 37.99 -10.47
N PRO A 355 -6.85 36.80 -11.07
CA PRO A 355 -8.20 36.29 -11.20
C PRO A 355 -8.71 35.83 -9.83
N THR A 356 -9.94 36.20 -9.51
CA THR A 356 -10.66 35.82 -8.28
C THR A 356 -10.68 34.31 -8.06
N PRO A 357 -10.30 33.80 -6.88
CA PRO A 357 -10.33 32.37 -6.65
C PRO A 357 -11.75 31.86 -6.46
N GLN A 358 -12.21 31.02 -7.37
CA GLN A 358 -13.35 30.14 -7.10
C GLN A 358 -12.90 28.97 -6.22
N PRO A 359 -13.60 28.64 -5.13
CA PRO A 359 -13.24 27.52 -4.28
C PRO A 359 -13.58 26.19 -4.98
N ASN A 360 -12.61 25.27 -4.99
CA ASN A 360 -12.73 23.85 -5.36
C ASN A 360 -12.90 23.48 -6.83
N ALA A 361 -11.97 23.90 -7.68
CA ALA A 361 -11.65 23.13 -8.88
C ALA A 361 -10.13 22.91 -8.93
N LEU A 362 -9.69 21.66 -8.75
CA LEU A 362 -8.39 21.24 -9.25
C LEU A 362 -8.32 21.67 -10.72
N PRO A 363 -7.23 22.25 -11.23
CA PRO A 363 -7.13 22.58 -12.64
C PRO A 363 -7.38 21.28 -13.41
N ALA A 364 -8.48 21.23 -14.14
CA ALA A 364 -8.78 20.13 -15.04
C ALA A 364 -7.64 20.12 -16.06
N VAL A 365 -6.73 19.17 -15.93
CA VAL A 365 -5.72 18.92 -16.97
C VAL A 365 -6.54 18.58 -18.21
N ALA A 366 -6.66 19.54 -19.13
CA ALA A 366 -7.42 19.34 -20.35
C ALA A 366 -6.85 18.12 -21.08
N LEU A 367 -7.67 17.08 -21.22
CA LEU A 367 -7.27 15.86 -21.93
C LEU A 367 -6.93 16.25 -23.38
N ARG A 368 -5.74 15.82 -23.81
CA ARG A 368 -5.28 16.05 -25.17
C ARG A 368 -5.53 14.84 -26.05
N CYS A 369 -5.97 15.10 -27.28
CA CYS A 369 -6.16 14.07 -28.28
C CYS A 369 -4.81 13.39 -28.59
N PRO A 370 -4.70 12.04 -28.51
CA PRO A 370 -3.46 11.33 -28.78
C PRO A 370 -3.05 11.39 -30.27
N HIS A 371 -3.99 11.73 -31.16
CA HIS A 371 -3.74 11.79 -32.62
C HIS A 371 -3.25 13.17 -33.08
N CYS A 372 -3.84 14.28 -32.59
CA CYS A 372 -3.56 15.61 -33.09
C CYS A 372 -3.21 16.64 -32.03
N GLY A 373 -3.16 16.26 -30.76
CA GLY A 373 -2.81 17.15 -29.65
C GLY A 373 -3.90 18.16 -29.24
N HIS A 374 -5.01 18.28 -29.97
CA HIS A 374 -6.12 19.17 -29.63
C HIS A 374 -6.80 18.77 -28.32
N THR A 375 -7.45 19.74 -27.66
CA THR A 375 -8.21 19.49 -26.45
C THR A 375 -9.41 18.62 -26.74
N LEU A 376 -9.59 17.53 -25.98
CA LEU A 376 -10.74 16.66 -26.04
C LEU A 376 -11.93 17.30 -25.33
N VAL A 377 -13.14 17.18 -25.91
CA VAL A 377 -14.41 17.63 -25.32
C VAL A 377 -15.13 16.45 -24.71
N LEU A 378 -15.66 16.60 -23.49
CA LEU A 378 -16.49 15.60 -22.85
C LEU A 378 -17.85 15.53 -23.55
N VAL A 379 -18.23 14.33 -24.02
CA VAL A 379 -19.50 14.09 -24.72
C VAL A 379 -20.54 13.45 -23.81
N SER A 380 -20.16 12.42 -23.10
CA SER A 380 -21.05 11.73 -22.16
C SER A 380 -20.29 11.10 -21.00
N GLN A 381 -21.01 10.91 -19.90
CA GLN A 381 -20.53 10.16 -18.73
C GLN A 381 -21.58 9.14 -18.31
N TRP A 382 -21.13 8.00 -17.80
CA TRP A 382 -22.02 7.00 -17.22
C TRP A 382 -21.47 6.43 -15.92
N ARG A 383 -22.38 6.03 -15.03
CA ARG A 383 -22.06 5.40 -13.75
C ARG A 383 -22.11 3.87 -13.86
N PRO A 384 -21.53 3.14 -12.90
CA PRO A 384 -21.69 1.69 -12.83
C PRO A 384 -23.18 1.28 -12.90
N GLY A 385 -23.48 0.26 -13.70
CA GLY A 385 -24.84 -0.24 -13.89
C GLY A 385 -25.69 0.49 -14.93
N GLN A 386 -25.27 1.65 -15.43
CA GLN A 386 -25.95 2.33 -16.53
C GLN A 386 -25.63 1.68 -17.88
N ASN A 387 -26.60 1.63 -18.77
CA ASN A 387 -26.40 1.17 -20.17
C ASN A 387 -25.63 2.25 -20.94
N TRP A 388 -24.33 2.19 -20.90
CA TRP A 388 -23.44 3.15 -21.57
C TRP A 388 -23.65 3.19 -23.10
N ARG A 389 -24.09 2.06 -23.73
CA ARG A 389 -24.39 2.01 -25.18
C ARG A 389 -25.59 2.89 -25.55
N ALA A 390 -26.59 3.00 -24.68
CA ALA A 390 -27.73 3.87 -24.87
C ALA A 390 -27.38 5.38 -24.73
N LEU A 391 -26.23 5.68 -24.11
CA LEU A 391 -25.73 7.05 -23.95
C LEU A 391 -24.78 7.47 -25.07
N MET A 392 -24.54 6.60 -26.06
CA MET A 392 -23.74 6.94 -27.23
C MET A 392 -24.59 7.82 -28.17
N PRO A 393 -24.01 8.91 -28.70
CA PRO A 393 -24.64 9.64 -29.77
C PRO A 393 -24.81 8.71 -30.99
N ASP A 394 -25.98 8.73 -31.57
CA ASP A 394 -26.27 7.98 -32.79
C ASP A 394 -25.29 8.40 -33.91
N PRO A 395 -24.51 7.48 -34.46
CA PRO A 395 -23.55 7.84 -35.52
C PRO A 395 -24.23 8.37 -36.78
N ALA A 396 -25.54 8.13 -36.95
CA ALA A 396 -26.32 8.59 -38.11
C ALA A 396 -26.82 10.04 -37.98
N LEU A 397 -26.84 10.61 -36.77
CA LEU A 397 -27.51 11.90 -36.55
C LEU A 397 -26.60 13.11 -36.51
N GLY A 398 -25.29 12.99 -36.57
CA GLY A 398 -24.33 14.12 -36.64
C GLY A 398 -24.48 15.21 -35.54
N VAL A 399 -25.42 15.01 -34.59
CA VAL A 399 -25.80 16.01 -33.59
C VAL A 399 -25.41 15.50 -32.18
N LEU A 400 -24.47 16.20 -31.57
CA LEU A 400 -24.16 16.03 -30.16
C LEU A 400 -25.32 16.55 -29.31
N ARG A 401 -26.10 15.65 -28.70
CA ARG A 401 -27.05 16.06 -27.64
C ARG A 401 -26.24 16.41 -26.39
N THR A 402 -26.06 17.69 -26.14
CA THR A 402 -25.58 18.19 -24.86
C THR A 402 -26.72 18.05 -23.85
N THR A 403 -26.67 17.02 -23.02
CA THR A 403 -27.45 17.02 -21.77
C THR A 403 -26.70 17.86 -20.78
N GLY A 404 -27.18 19.09 -20.56
CA GLY A 404 -26.71 19.93 -19.46
C GLY A 404 -26.97 19.25 -18.10
N PRO A 405 -26.26 19.64 -17.05
CA PRO A 405 -26.47 19.10 -15.72
C PRO A 405 -27.82 19.48 -15.16
N PRO A 406 -28.46 18.62 -14.31
CA PRO A 406 -29.53 19.04 -13.44
C PRO A 406 -29.03 19.98 -12.33
#